data_7cd392cc21b600d1f5e50b9680ae5585
#
_entry.id   7cd392cc21b600d1f5e50b9680ae5585
#
_cell.length_a   1.000
_cell.length_b   1.000
_cell.length_c   1.000
_cell.angle_alpha   90.00
_cell.angle_beta   90.00
_cell.angle_gamma   90.00
#
_symmetry.space_group_name_H-M   'P 1'
#
loop_
_entity.id
_entity.type
_entity.pdbx_description
1 polymer ?
#
loop_
_entity_poly.entity_id
_entity_poly.type
_entity_poly.pdbx_seq_one_letter_code
_entity_poly.pdbx_strand_id
1 'polypeptide(L)'
;MYTKGKLNGQQKSYYENGKLKSIVYYSNDKINGIESYDRNGNLLHKSIFQGGTGDWKFYWSNGKVSEEGKYKAWRKDGVWKKYREDGSLDTVIKYDNGRLLSEKWQ
;
A
#
# COMPACT_ATOMS: atom_id res chain seq x y z
N MET A 1 1.15 16.09 -6.46
CA MET A 1 2.10 17.12 -6.96
C MET A 1 3.06 16.52 -7.97
N TYR A 2 3.32 17.23 -9.05
CA TYR A 2 4.21 16.77 -10.10
C TYR A 2 5.38 17.73 -10.29
N THR A 3 6.58 17.18 -10.47
CA THR A 3 7.78 17.92 -10.77
C THR A 3 8.39 17.33 -12.03
N LYS A 4 8.56 18.14 -13.08
CA LYS A 4 9.08 17.70 -14.39
C LYS A 4 8.29 16.49 -14.94
N GLY A 5 6.96 16.49 -14.76
CA GLY A 5 6.11 15.41 -15.21
C GLY A 5 6.11 14.16 -14.34
N LYS A 6 6.81 14.18 -13.19
CA LYS A 6 6.86 13.05 -12.27
C LYS A 6 6.14 13.36 -10.98
N LEU A 7 5.50 12.35 -10.41
CA LEU A 7 4.79 12.48 -9.15
C LEU A 7 5.77 12.54 -8.00
N ASN A 8 5.67 13.59 -7.19
CA ASN A 8 6.48 13.77 -5.98
C ASN A 8 5.59 14.25 -4.85
N GLY A 9 5.97 13.93 -3.62
CA GLY A 9 5.27 14.39 -2.44
C GLY A 9 4.28 13.38 -1.92
N GLN A 10 3.17 13.86 -1.37
CA GLN A 10 2.19 13.04 -0.66
C GLN A 10 0.89 12.97 -1.43
N GLN A 11 0.34 11.76 -1.53
CA GLN A 11 -1.01 11.56 -2.03
C GLN A 11 -1.87 11.10 -0.87
N LYS A 12 -2.89 11.88 -0.53
CA LYS A 12 -3.76 11.61 0.61
C LYS A 12 -5.12 11.09 0.15
N SER A 13 -5.64 10.12 0.90
CA SER A 13 -6.98 9.58 0.71
C SER A 13 -7.78 9.79 1.98
N TYR A 14 -9.09 10.00 1.86
CA TYR A 14 -9.96 10.31 2.98
C TYR A 14 -11.15 9.37 3.05
N TYR A 15 -11.62 9.14 4.27
CA TYR A 15 -12.88 8.47 4.51
C TYR A 15 -14.05 9.42 4.23
N GLU A 16 -15.26 8.84 4.16
CA GLU A 16 -16.49 9.61 3.93
C GLU A 16 -16.72 10.66 5.01
N ASN A 17 -16.25 10.42 6.24
CA ASN A 17 -16.38 11.36 7.35
C ASN A 17 -15.37 12.49 7.32
N GLY A 18 -14.55 12.57 6.26
CA GLY A 18 -13.53 13.61 6.09
C GLY A 18 -12.21 13.34 6.78
N LYS A 19 -12.11 12.27 7.55
CA LYS A 19 -10.85 11.92 8.21
C LYS A 19 -9.88 11.23 7.26
N LEU A 20 -8.60 11.42 7.52
CA LEU A 20 -7.54 10.87 6.70
C LEU A 20 -7.55 9.33 6.74
N LYS A 21 -7.53 8.71 5.57
CA LYS A 21 -7.47 7.26 5.43
C LYS A 21 -6.05 6.76 5.22
N SER A 22 -5.31 7.42 4.33
CA SER A 22 -3.94 7.00 4.03
C SER A 22 -3.15 8.15 3.43
N ILE A 23 -1.83 8.07 3.59
CA ILE A 23 -0.89 8.93 2.89
C ILE A 23 0.11 8.02 2.19
N VAL A 24 0.24 8.18 0.89
CA VAL A 24 1.26 7.49 0.11
C VAL A 24 2.30 8.51 -0.30
N TYR A 25 3.55 8.23 0.01
CA TYR A 25 4.68 9.11 -0.31
C TYR A 25 5.30 8.69 -1.63
N TYR A 26 5.56 9.67 -2.50
CA TYR A 26 6.15 9.43 -3.82
C TYR A 26 7.43 10.23 -3.99
N SER A 27 8.36 9.64 -4.73
CA SER A 27 9.57 10.31 -5.19
C SER A 27 9.86 9.83 -6.62
N ASN A 28 9.85 10.76 -7.59
CA ASN A 28 10.07 10.45 -9.01
C ASN A 28 9.15 9.33 -9.51
N ASP A 29 7.84 9.41 -9.21
CA ASP A 29 6.82 8.42 -9.56
C ASP A 29 6.95 7.08 -8.82
N LYS A 30 7.87 6.97 -7.87
CA LYS A 30 8.08 5.74 -7.12
C LYS A 30 7.51 5.87 -5.71
N ILE A 31 6.92 4.80 -5.21
CA ILE A 31 6.37 4.78 -3.85
C ILE A 31 7.53 4.73 -2.85
N ASN A 32 7.52 5.67 -1.90
CA ASN A 32 8.58 5.81 -0.92
C ASN A 32 8.10 5.61 0.51
N GLY A 33 6.83 5.26 0.69
CA GLY A 33 6.27 4.99 2.00
C GLY A 33 4.76 5.04 2.00
N ILE A 34 4.17 4.59 3.10
CA ILE A 34 2.73 4.62 3.29
C ILE A 34 2.40 4.77 4.77
N GLU A 35 1.35 5.53 5.07
CA GLU A 35 0.71 5.59 6.39
C GLU A 35 -0.77 5.28 6.21
N SER A 36 -1.31 4.44 7.08
CA SER A 36 -2.73 4.07 7.04
C SER A 36 -3.39 4.35 8.37
N TYR A 37 -4.60 4.88 8.35
CA TYR A 37 -5.35 5.29 9.53
C TYR A 37 -6.75 4.66 9.53
N ASP A 38 -7.31 4.46 10.73
CA ASP A 38 -8.68 4.01 10.86
C ASP A 38 -9.66 5.19 10.77
N ARG A 39 -10.96 4.89 10.85
CA ARG A 39 -12.01 5.91 10.72
C ARG A 39 -12.00 6.93 11.86
N ASN A 40 -11.35 6.62 12.96
CA ASN A 40 -11.25 7.49 14.13
C ASN A 40 -9.97 8.34 14.13
N GLY A 41 -9.12 8.14 13.12
CA GLY A 41 -7.87 8.89 12.99
C GLY A 41 -6.68 8.21 13.65
N ASN A 42 -6.83 6.97 14.14
CA ASN A 42 -5.73 6.24 14.76
C ASN A 42 -4.83 5.61 13.69
N LEU A 43 -3.52 5.70 13.90
CA LEU A 43 -2.54 5.11 12.99
C LEU A 43 -2.61 3.58 13.06
N LEU A 44 -2.84 2.94 11.92
CA LEU A 44 -2.86 1.48 11.81
C LEU A 44 -1.53 0.92 11.34
N HIS A 45 -0.86 1.62 10.42
CA HIS A 45 0.39 1.14 9.83
C HIS A 45 1.17 2.32 9.29
N LYS A 46 2.48 2.27 9.48
CA LYS A 46 3.40 3.26 8.91
C LYS A 46 4.65 2.54 8.44
N SER A 47 5.02 2.77 7.19
CA SER A 47 6.24 2.21 6.62
C SER A 47 6.92 3.26 5.76
N ILE A 48 8.20 3.51 6.03
CA ILE A 48 9.04 4.37 5.21
C ILE A 48 9.98 3.47 4.43
N PHE A 49 9.97 3.61 3.12
CA PHE A 49 10.77 2.76 2.23
C PHE A 49 12.17 3.35 2.11
N GLN A 50 13.15 2.64 2.65
CA GLN A 50 14.55 3.03 2.47
C GLN A 50 15.08 2.38 1.20
N GLY A 51 15.51 3.20 0.24
CA GLY A 51 15.95 2.71 -1.05
C GLY A 51 14.87 1.95 -1.81
N GLY A 52 13.60 2.28 -1.53
CA GLY A 52 12.46 1.62 -2.16
C GLY A 52 12.09 0.28 -1.56
N THR A 53 12.68 -0.07 -0.41
CA THR A 53 12.41 -1.35 0.27
C THR A 53 11.63 -1.10 1.55
N GLY A 54 10.51 -1.80 1.71
CA GLY A 54 9.66 -1.67 2.89
C GLY A 54 8.36 -2.44 2.74
N ASP A 55 7.57 -2.42 3.80
CA ASP A 55 6.30 -3.14 3.86
C ASP A 55 5.17 -2.27 3.36
N TRP A 56 4.28 -2.86 2.58
CA TRP A 56 3.06 -2.23 2.10
C TRP A 56 1.87 -2.84 2.80
N LYS A 57 0.98 -1.99 3.34
CA LYS A 57 -0.26 -2.44 3.96
C LYS A 57 -1.35 -1.43 3.70
N PHE A 58 -2.43 -1.88 3.12
CA PHE A 58 -3.58 -1.03 2.82
C PHE A 58 -4.82 -1.61 3.49
N TYR A 59 -5.78 -0.75 3.86
CA TYR A 59 -6.91 -1.17 4.68
C TYR A 59 -8.24 -0.82 4.02
N TRP A 60 -9.23 -1.68 4.26
CA TRP A 60 -10.62 -1.36 3.96
C TRP A 60 -11.11 -0.30 4.94
N SER A 61 -12.25 0.36 4.59
CA SER A 61 -12.81 1.39 5.46
C SER A 61 -13.31 0.85 6.80
N ASN A 62 -13.45 -0.47 6.93
CA ASN A 62 -13.83 -1.12 8.20
C ASN A 62 -12.62 -1.43 9.10
N GLY A 63 -11.41 -1.03 8.70
CA GLY A 63 -10.19 -1.25 9.48
C GLY A 63 -9.51 -2.59 9.22
N LYS A 64 -10.08 -3.45 8.38
CA LYS A 64 -9.46 -4.73 8.04
C LYS A 64 -8.50 -4.55 6.87
N VAL A 65 -7.44 -5.37 6.84
CA VAL A 65 -6.43 -5.31 5.78
C VAL A 65 -7.06 -5.65 4.44
N SER A 66 -6.82 -4.82 3.42
CA SER A 66 -7.25 -5.10 2.06
C SER A 66 -6.13 -5.67 1.20
N GLU A 67 -4.91 -5.23 1.45
CA GLU A 67 -3.75 -5.67 0.67
C GLU A 67 -2.50 -5.56 1.52
N GLU A 68 -1.61 -6.55 1.44
CA GLU A 68 -0.31 -6.49 2.09
C GLU A 68 0.76 -7.17 1.26
N GLY A 69 1.98 -6.68 1.38
CA GLY A 69 3.12 -7.22 0.66
C GLY A 69 4.37 -6.44 0.97
N LYS A 70 5.38 -6.63 0.13
CA LYS A 70 6.66 -5.95 0.29
C LYS A 70 7.12 -5.34 -1.02
N TYR A 71 7.79 -4.19 -0.90
CA TYR A 71 8.53 -3.58 -2.00
C TYR A 71 10.00 -3.80 -1.79
N LYS A 72 10.71 -4.07 -2.88
CA LYS A 72 12.17 -4.18 -2.90
C LYS A 72 12.68 -3.39 -4.08
N ALA A 73 13.51 -2.39 -3.81
CA ALA A 73 14.01 -1.49 -4.85
C ALA A 73 12.88 -0.92 -5.70
N TRP A 74 11.80 -0.45 -5.04
CA TRP A 74 10.60 0.17 -5.64
C TRP A 74 9.74 -0.79 -6.47
N ARG A 75 9.98 -2.10 -6.39
CA ARG A 75 9.19 -3.10 -7.11
C ARG A 75 8.55 -4.08 -6.14
N LYS A 76 7.38 -4.57 -6.51
CA LYS A 76 6.73 -5.61 -5.72
C LYS A 76 7.60 -6.86 -5.70
N ASP A 77 7.76 -7.46 -4.51
CA ASP A 77 8.59 -8.64 -4.33
C ASP A 77 7.98 -9.55 -3.28
N GLY A 78 8.19 -10.87 -3.43
CA GLY A 78 7.70 -11.85 -2.49
C GLY A 78 6.21 -12.10 -2.61
N VAL A 79 5.61 -12.49 -1.49
CA VAL A 79 4.19 -12.87 -1.44
C VAL A 79 3.35 -11.64 -1.14
N TRP A 80 2.38 -11.37 -2.01
CA TRP A 80 1.39 -10.33 -1.83
C TRP A 80 0.03 -10.97 -1.63
N LYS A 81 -0.74 -10.47 -0.67
CA LYS A 81 -2.05 -10.99 -0.32
C LYS A 81 -3.10 -9.90 -0.44
N LYS A 82 -4.22 -10.24 -1.05
CA LYS A 82 -5.39 -9.37 -1.11
C LYS A 82 -6.52 -10.03 -0.31
N TYR A 83 -7.25 -9.22 0.42
CA TYR A 83 -8.32 -9.68 1.30
C TYR A 83 -9.64 -9.05 0.93
N ARG A 84 -10.74 -9.76 1.24
CA ARG A 84 -12.10 -9.24 1.09
C ARG A 84 -12.44 -8.34 2.30
N GLU A 85 -13.53 -7.61 2.18
CA GLU A 85 -13.96 -6.71 3.24
C GLU A 85 -14.26 -7.43 4.56
N ASP A 86 -14.61 -8.71 4.50
CA ASP A 86 -14.87 -9.51 5.71
C ASP A 86 -13.59 -10.04 6.36
N GLY A 87 -12.43 -9.74 5.77
CA GLY A 87 -11.12 -10.18 6.27
C GLY A 87 -10.66 -11.50 5.71
N SER A 88 -11.45 -12.20 4.91
CA SER A 88 -11.05 -13.47 4.31
C SER A 88 -10.07 -13.25 3.17
N LEU A 89 -9.17 -14.22 2.97
CA LEU A 89 -8.18 -14.16 1.91
C LEU A 89 -8.84 -14.29 0.54
N ASP A 90 -8.55 -13.34 -0.34
CA ASP A 90 -9.09 -13.31 -1.70
C ASP A 90 -8.08 -13.87 -2.71
N THR A 91 -6.86 -13.32 -2.71
CA THR A 91 -5.87 -13.66 -3.73
C THR A 91 -4.48 -13.69 -3.09
N VAL A 92 -3.67 -14.66 -3.50
CA VAL A 92 -2.24 -14.71 -3.18
C VAL A 92 -1.47 -14.56 -4.48
N ILE A 93 -0.57 -13.57 -4.50
CA ILE A 93 0.23 -13.26 -5.69
C ILE A 93 1.69 -13.33 -5.29
N LYS A 94 2.50 -13.97 -6.14
CA LYS A 94 3.95 -14.02 -5.93
C LYS A 94 4.65 -13.20 -6.99
N TYR A 95 5.56 -12.34 -6.53
CA TYR A 95 6.37 -11.49 -7.39
C TYR A 95 7.86 -11.76 -7.20
N ASP A 96 8.62 -11.60 -8.27
CA ASP A 96 10.07 -11.59 -8.23
C ASP A 96 10.54 -10.31 -8.89
N ASN A 97 10.97 -9.37 -8.08
CA ASN A 97 11.51 -8.08 -8.53
C ASN A 97 10.57 -7.37 -9.52
N GLY A 98 9.30 -7.35 -9.19
CA GLY A 98 8.25 -6.71 -9.99
C GLY A 98 7.60 -7.63 -11.02
N ARG A 99 8.14 -8.81 -11.22
CA ARG A 99 7.60 -9.76 -12.20
C ARG A 99 6.60 -10.71 -11.53
N LEU A 100 5.43 -10.86 -12.12
CA LEU A 100 4.41 -11.78 -11.64
C LEU A 100 4.85 -13.22 -11.87
N LEU A 101 4.97 -14.00 -10.81
CA LEU A 101 5.31 -15.42 -10.89
C LEU A 101 4.08 -16.32 -10.86
N SER A 102 3.13 -16.01 -9.97
CA SER A 102 1.91 -16.78 -9.84
C SER A 102 0.82 -15.94 -9.18
N GLU A 103 -0.41 -16.34 -9.42
CA GLU A 103 -1.58 -15.71 -8.84
C GLU A 103 -2.60 -16.81 -8.54
N LYS A 104 -3.07 -16.88 -7.30
CA LYS A 104 -4.04 -17.89 -6.87
C LYS A 104 -5.23 -17.21 -6.21
N TRP A 105 -6.41 -17.49 -6.71
CA TRP A 105 -7.67 -17.01 -6.17
C TRP A 105 -8.18 -17.99 -5.11
N GLN A 106 -8.69 -17.44 -4.02
CA GLN A 106 -9.23 -18.23 -2.92
C GLN A 106 -10.76 -18.24 -2.92
#